data_ee3b665bd1ca70ae8b14d1cac9391af7
#
_entry.id   ee3b665bd1ca70ae8b14d1cac9391af7
#
_cell.length_a   1.000
_cell.length_b   1.000
_cell.length_c   1.000
_cell.angle_alpha   90.00
_cell.angle_beta   90.00
_cell.angle_gamma   90.00
#
_symmetry.space_group_name_H-M   'P 1'
#
loop_
_entity.id
_entity.type
_entity.pdbx_description
1 polymer ?
#
loop_
_entity_poly.entity_id
_entity_poly.type
_entity_poly.pdbx_seq_one_letter_code
_entity_poly.pdbx_strand_id
1 'polypeptide(L)'
;MLIRGRELSVPILQGGMGVGVSLGGLAGAVAACGALGCISTADTGYREPDFSTAPDAANRRALAAEIRKAKQLARGAGLVAVNAMVATRNYADAVRTAVEAGADAVISGAGLPLELPGLVGDADIALAPIVSSGRAARLILRRWAKEFSRTADFVVIEGCRAGGHLGFAEPDLLAGKCPTLEEILPGVLAEVKPFEQQFGHAIPVFVAGGVWDGADMARFTKMGAAGVQLATRFIATEECDASQTYKDVLLAAKAEDVRIIHLSLIHI
;
A
#
# COMPACT_ATOMS: atom_id res chain seq x y z
N MET A 1 -15.81 8.42 3.23
CA MET A 1 -14.84 9.42 3.74
C MET A 1 -14.15 10.13 2.58
N LEU A 2 -13.45 11.23 2.85
CA LEU A 2 -12.68 11.93 1.82
C LEU A 2 -11.18 11.70 2.06
N ILE A 3 -10.45 11.38 1.00
CA ILE A 3 -8.98 11.35 0.96
C ILE A 3 -8.56 12.41 -0.06
N ARG A 4 -7.94 13.48 0.41
CA ARG A 4 -7.53 14.62 -0.43
C ARG A 4 -8.66 15.11 -1.36
N GLY A 5 -9.85 15.28 -0.81
CA GLY A 5 -11.04 15.75 -1.55
C GLY A 5 -11.74 14.71 -2.43
N ARG A 6 -11.18 13.50 -2.59
CA ARG A 6 -11.77 12.40 -3.37
C ARG A 6 -12.54 11.46 -2.46
N GLU A 7 -13.70 11.02 -2.89
CA GLU A 7 -14.56 10.13 -2.08
C GLU A 7 -14.01 8.69 -2.08
N LEU A 8 -13.91 8.10 -0.89
CA LEU A 8 -13.75 6.68 -0.65
C LEU A 8 -15.03 6.19 0.04
N SER A 9 -15.97 5.67 -0.73
CA SER A 9 -17.30 5.26 -0.22
C SER A 9 -17.22 3.95 0.55
N VAL A 10 -16.33 3.04 0.14
CA VAL A 10 -16.04 1.78 0.83
C VAL A 10 -14.67 1.89 1.50
N PRO A 11 -14.58 1.87 2.86
CA PRO A 11 -13.31 2.10 3.57
C PRO A 11 -12.41 0.85 3.59
N ILE A 12 -12.16 0.32 2.41
CA ILE A 12 -11.29 -0.83 2.15
C ILE A 12 -10.19 -0.40 1.18
N LEU A 13 -8.96 -0.71 1.53
CA LEU A 13 -7.81 -0.62 0.64
C LEU A 13 -7.44 -2.02 0.17
N GLN A 14 -7.19 -2.21 -1.11
CA GLN A 14 -6.53 -3.42 -1.59
C GLN A 14 -5.03 -3.17 -1.55
N GLY A 15 -4.31 -3.99 -0.81
CA GLY A 15 -2.86 -3.88 -0.66
C GLY A 15 -2.12 -4.22 -1.95
N GLY A 16 -1.08 -3.46 -2.28
CA GLY A 16 -0.24 -3.72 -3.43
C GLY A 16 0.53 -5.04 -3.29
N MET A 17 0.46 -5.91 -4.29
CA MET A 17 1.09 -7.22 -4.31
C MET A 17 1.90 -7.38 -5.59
N GLY A 18 3.21 -7.50 -5.48
CA GLY A 18 4.14 -7.79 -6.58
C GLY A 18 4.52 -9.28 -6.61
N VAL A 19 5.11 -9.81 -7.68
CA VAL A 19 5.20 -9.25 -9.03
C VAL A 19 3.99 -9.73 -9.83
N GLY A 20 3.29 -8.81 -10.52
CA GLY A 20 2.19 -9.21 -11.42
C GLY A 20 0.91 -9.70 -10.74
N VAL A 21 0.78 -9.59 -9.41
CA VAL A 21 -0.40 -10.03 -8.66
C VAL A 21 -1.46 -8.94 -8.62
N SER A 22 -1.09 -7.71 -8.27
CA SER A 22 -2.01 -6.56 -8.35
C SER A 22 -1.52 -5.57 -9.42
N LEU A 23 -2.14 -5.62 -10.57
CA LEU A 23 -1.97 -4.67 -11.67
C LEU A 23 -3.28 -3.89 -11.88
N GLY A 24 -3.49 -3.38 -13.07
CA GLY A 24 -4.64 -2.56 -13.41
C GLY A 24 -5.98 -3.29 -13.43
N GLY A 25 -5.99 -4.61 -13.61
CA GLY A 25 -7.20 -5.43 -13.54
C GLY A 25 -7.80 -5.41 -12.15
N LEU A 26 -7.07 -5.94 -11.18
CA LEU A 26 -7.50 -5.98 -9.78
C LEU A 26 -7.74 -4.59 -9.21
N ALA A 27 -6.76 -3.69 -9.36
CA ALA A 27 -6.88 -2.34 -8.79
C ALA A 27 -8.09 -1.59 -9.37
N GLY A 28 -8.35 -1.71 -10.66
CA GLY A 28 -9.49 -1.09 -11.32
C GLY A 28 -10.82 -1.66 -10.85
N ALA A 29 -10.92 -2.99 -10.69
CA ALA A 29 -12.13 -3.65 -10.21
C ALA A 29 -12.48 -3.23 -8.77
N VAL A 30 -11.47 -3.20 -7.88
CA VAL A 30 -11.64 -2.72 -6.49
C VAL A 30 -12.09 -1.27 -6.47
N ALA A 31 -11.45 -0.40 -7.26
CA ALA A 31 -11.82 1.00 -7.34
C ALA A 31 -13.23 1.19 -7.94
N ALA A 32 -13.66 0.36 -8.89
CA ALA A 32 -15.01 0.38 -9.43
C ALA A 32 -16.10 0.11 -8.38
N CYS A 33 -15.74 -0.57 -7.29
CA CYS A 33 -16.62 -0.80 -6.13
C CYS A 33 -16.64 0.36 -5.12
N GLY A 34 -15.98 1.49 -5.40
CA GLY A 34 -15.89 2.63 -4.48
C GLY A 34 -14.84 2.50 -3.38
N ALA A 35 -13.95 1.52 -3.47
CA ALA A 35 -12.81 1.27 -2.59
C ALA A 35 -11.52 1.86 -3.19
N LEU A 36 -10.36 1.61 -2.57
CA LEU A 36 -9.06 1.98 -3.12
C LEU A 36 -8.36 0.74 -3.67
N GLY A 37 -8.21 0.65 -4.98
CA GLY A 37 -7.40 -0.36 -5.65
C GLY A 37 -5.96 0.08 -5.77
N CYS A 38 -5.01 -0.84 -5.58
CA CYS A 38 -3.60 -0.52 -5.51
C CYS A 38 -2.74 -1.40 -6.44
N ILE A 39 -1.99 -0.75 -7.32
CA ILE A 39 -1.04 -1.40 -8.23
C ILE A 39 0.31 -1.49 -7.53
N SER A 40 0.93 -2.68 -7.55
CA SER A 40 2.32 -2.84 -7.11
C SER A 40 3.29 -2.32 -8.17
N THR A 41 4.27 -1.50 -7.75
CA THR A 41 5.32 -1.01 -8.66
C THR A 41 6.48 -2.01 -8.85
N ALA A 42 6.45 -3.14 -8.12
CA ALA A 42 7.49 -4.16 -8.21
C ALA A 42 7.46 -4.85 -9.58
N ASP A 43 8.47 -4.58 -10.38
CA ASP A 43 8.67 -5.15 -11.72
C ASP A 43 7.38 -5.23 -12.57
N THR A 44 6.62 -4.13 -12.59
CA THR A 44 5.36 -4.04 -13.33
C THR A 44 5.53 -4.40 -14.80
N GLY A 45 6.70 -4.12 -15.37
CA GLY A 45 7.06 -4.38 -16.76
C GLY A 45 7.58 -5.80 -17.07
N TYR A 46 7.49 -6.74 -16.13
CA TYR A 46 8.07 -8.08 -16.29
C TYR A 46 7.57 -8.87 -17.52
N ARG A 47 6.43 -8.48 -18.08
CA ARG A 47 5.87 -9.05 -19.32
C ARG A 47 6.29 -8.30 -20.59
N GLU A 48 6.96 -7.15 -20.45
CA GLU A 48 7.42 -6.38 -21.60
C GLU A 48 8.56 -7.09 -22.33
N PRO A 49 8.57 -7.07 -23.68
CA PRO A 49 9.56 -7.80 -24.48
C PRO A 49 11.02 -7.40 -24.19
N ASP A 50 11.23 -6.14 -23.79
CA ASP A 50 12.55 -5.56 -23.51
C ASP A 50 12.88 -5.52 -22.01
N PHE A 51 12.10 -6.18 -21.16
CA PHE A 51 12.33 -6.15 -19.70
C PHE A 51 13.73 -6.65 -19.31
N SER A 52 14.24 -7.69 -19.96
CA SER A 52 15.56 -8.23 -19.65
C SER A 52 16.73 -7.30 -20.02
N THR A 53 16.53 -6.38 -20.95
CA THR A 53 17.57 -5.48 -21.47
C THR A 53 17.40 -4.03 -21.01
N ALA A 54 16.17 -3.61 -20.71
CA ALA A 54 15.81 -2.24 -20.29
C ALA A 54 14.71 -2.24 -19.22
N PRO A 55 14.95 -2.86 -18.04
CA PRO A 55 13.91 -3.08 -17.03
C PRO A 55 13.26 -1.77 -16.55
N ASP A 56 14.03 -0.71 -16.35
CA ASP A 56 13.49 0.56 -15.87
C ASP A 56 12.54 1.21 -16.90
N ALA A 57 12.87 1.15 -18.18
CA ALA A 57 12.01 1.66 -19.25
C ALA A 57 10.74 0.82 -19.38
N ALA A 58 10.87 -0.51 -19.33
CA ALA A 58 9.74 -1.45 -19.36
C ALA A 58 8.80 -1.20 -18.16
N ASN A 59 9.35 -1.07 -16.95
CA ASN A 59 8.58 -0.80 -15.74
C ASN A 59 7.80 0.52 -15.82
N ARG A 60 8.41 1.61 -16.29
CA ARG A 60 7.72 2.90 -16.45
C ARG A 60 6.55 2.81 -17.43
N ARG A 61 6.76 2.20 -18.60
CA ARG A 61 5.70 2.03 -19.61
C ARG A 61 4.54 1.20 -19.09
N ALA A 62 4.85 0.06 -18.51
CA ALA A 62 3.86 -0.86 -17.98
C ALA A 62 3.10 -0.23 -16.81
N LEU A 63 3.78 0.39 -15.85
CA LEU A 63 3.13 1.04 -14.72
C LEU A 63 2.15 2.13 -15.18
N ALA A 64 2.56 2.98 -16.11
CA ALA A 64 1.68 4.00 -16.67
C ALA A 64 0.48 3.40 -17.43
N ALA A 65 0.67 2.29 -18.13
CA ALA A 65 -0.42 1.58 -18.82
C ALA A 65 -1.41 0.96 -17.81
N GLU A 66 -0.90 0.30 -16.76
CA GLU A 66 -1.74 -0.34 -15.75
C GLU A 66 -2.53 0.69 -14.91
N ILE A 67 -1.95 1.86 -14.61
CA ILE A 67 -2.67 2.95 -13.95
C ILE A 67 -3.83 3.44 -14.84
N ARG A 68 -3.58 3.69 -16.12
CA ARG A 68 -4.64 4.11 -17.06
C ARG A 68 -5.75 3.07 -17.18
N LYS A 69 -5.39 1.78 -17.27
CA LYS A 69 -6.33 0.66 -17.28
C LYS A 69 -7.20 0.64 -16.02
N ALA A 70 -6.58 0.75 -14.84
CA ALA A 70 -7.30 0.78 -13.58
C ALA A 70 -8.26 1.97 -13.49
N LYS A 71 -7.83 3.16 -13.90
CA LYS A 71 -8.67 4.37 -13.94
C LYS A 71 -9.86 4.22 -14.88
N GLN A 72 -9.67 3.61 -16.04
CA GLN A 72 -10.76 3.32 -16.98
C GLN A 72 -11.78 2.34 -16.39
N LEU A 73 -11.32 1.28 -15.71
CA LEU A 73 -12.21 0.32 -15.04
C LEU A 73 -12.95 0.94 -13.86
N ALA A 74 -12.27 1.76 -13.08
CA ALA A 74 -12.82 2.44 -11.90
C ALA A 74 -13.95 3.42 -12.24
N ARG A 75 -13.93 4.05 -13.42
CA ARG A 75 -14.93 5.03 -13.89
C ARG A 75 -15.19 6.17 -12.88
N GLY A 76 -14.23 6.48 -12.04
CA GLY A 76 -14.34 7.51 -11.01
C GLY A 76 -15.11 7.11 -9.75
N ALA A 77 -15.49 5.83 -9.59
CA ALA A 77 -16.25 5.36 -8.43
C ALA A 77 -15.40 5.27 -7.14
N GLY A 78 -14.10 4.98 -7.28
CA GLY A 78 -13.15 4.88 -6.17
C GLY A 78 -11.76 5.36 -6.58
N LEU A 79 -10.75 5.05 -5.79
CA LEU A 79 -9.39 5.55 -5.94
C LEU A 79 -8.45 4.49 -6.52
N VAL A 80 -7.52 4.93 -7.36
CA VAL A 80 -6.43 4.09 -7.88
C VAL A 80 -5.11 4.57 -7.31
N ALA A 81 -4.49 3.74 -6.50
CA ALA A 81 -3.18 3.99 -5.88
C ALA A 81 -2.07 3.13 -6.51
N VAL A 82 -0.85 3.51 -6.22
CA VAL A 82 0.32 2.63 -6.38
C VAL A 82 0.95 2.33 -5.03
N ASN A 83 1.51 1.13 -4.88
CA ASN A 83 2.36 0.76 -3.75
C ASN A 83 3.82 0.76 -4.21
N ALA A 84 4.62 1.65 -3.65
CA ALA A 84 6.03 1.82 -3.98
C ALA A 84 6.91 1.48 -2.78
N MET A 85 7.88 0.57 -3.00
CA MET A 85 8.82 0.14 -1.96
C MET A 85 10.06 1.04 -1.93
N VAL A 86 10.32 1.70 -0.80
CA VAL A 86 11.47 2.62 -0.61
C VAL A 86 12.80 1.92 -0.92
N ALA A 87 12.92 0.63 -0.60
CA ALA A 87 14.14 -0.13 -0.75
C ALA A 87 14.49 -0.50 -2.20
N THR A 88 13.59 -0.27 -3.17
CA THR A 88 13.88 -0.57 -4.58
C THR A 88 14.69 0.55 -5.25
N ARG A 89 15.59 0.18 -6.16
CA ARG A 89 16.42 1.15 -6.90
C ARG A 89 15.62 2.14 -7.73
N ASN A 90 14.50 1.70 -8.28
CA ASN A 90 13.63 2.48 -9.14
C ASN A 90 12.51 3.22 -8.38
N TYR A 91 12.59 3.32 -7.04
CA TYR A 91 11.57 3.95 -6.20
C TYR A 91 11.13 5.33 -6.69
N ALA A 92 12.10 6.21 -6.89
CA ALA A 92 11.82 7.59 -7.31
C ALA A 92 11.16 7.65 -8.70
N ASP A 93 11.61 6.80 -9.64
CA ASP A 93 11.05 6.74 -10.98
C ASP A 93 9.62 6.17 -10.96
N ALA A 94 9.37 5.15 -10.15
CA ALA A 94 8.02 4.59 -9.97
C ALA A 94 7.05 5.65 -9.41
N VAL A 95 7.46 6.43 -8.41
CA VAL A 95 6.66 7.52 -7.85
C VAL A 95 6.36 8.60 -8.89
N ARG A 96 7.38 9.07 -9.64
CA ARG A 96 7.18 10.06 -10.71
C ARG A 96 6.26 9.54 -11.80
N THR A 97 6.47 8.29 -12.23
CA THR A 97 5.59 7.65 -13.23
C THR A 97 4.15 7.57 -12.75
N ALA A 98 3.92 7.29 -11.47
CA ALA A 98 2.58 7.25 -10.89
C ALA A 98 1.90 8.63 -10.92
N VAL A 99 2.65 9.70 -10.59
CA VAL A 99 2.17 11.08 -10.70
C VAL A 99 1.80 11.43 -12.14
N GLU A 100 2.71 11.18 -13.07
CA GLU A 100 2.52 11.49 -14.51
C GLU A 100 1.37 10.69 -15.13
N ALA A 101 1.16 9.46 -14.68
CA ALA A 101 0.07 8.60 -15.16
C ALA A 101 -1.29 8.90 -14.51
N GLY A 102 -1.34 9.81 -13.51
CA GLY A 102 -2.58 10.27 -12.87
C GLY A 102 -3.12 9.32 -11.81
N ALA A 103 -2.27 8.62 -11.06
CA ALA A 103 -2.67 7.88 -9.88
C ALA A 103 -3.28 8.84 -8.83
N ASP A 104 -4.24 8.36 -8.03
CA ASP A 104 -4.88 9.16 -6.98
C ASP A 104 -4.07 9.18 -5.68
N ALA A 105 -3.25 8.13 -5.45
CA ALA A 105 -2.43 8.02 -4.24
C ALA A 105 -1.13 7.24 -4.46
N VAL A 106 -0.11 7.55 -3.65
CA VAL A 106 1.08 6.72 -3.46
C VAL A 106 1.08 6.20 -2.04
N ILE A 107 1.05 4.89 -1.88
CA ILE A 107 1.26 4.17 -0.62
C ILE A 107 2.70 3.69 -0.61
N SER A 108 3.46 3.98 0.44
CA SER A 108 4.90 3.68 0.45
C SER A 108 5.35 3.04 1.75
N GLY A 109 6.08 1.94 1.61
CA GLY A 109 6.62 1.11 2.71
C GLY A 109 7.90 0.40 2.31
N ALA A 110 8.22 -0.70 2.97
CA ALA A 110 9.51 -1.39 2.85
C ALA A 110 10.70 -0.44 3.02
N GLY A 111 10.65 0.33 4.10
CA GLY A 111 11.53 1.44 4.45
C GLY A 111 10.72 2.68 4.85
N LEU A 112 11.41 3.72 5.32
CA LEU A 112 10.80 4.98 5.72
C LEU A 112 10.73 5.93 4.51
N PRO A 113 9.55 6.31 4.01
CA PRO A 113 9.41 7.15 2.80
C PRO A 113 9.66 8.64 3.11
N LEU A 114 10.84 8.97 3.66
CA LEU A 114 11.15 10.30 4.17
C LEU A 114 11.13 11.38 3.10
N GLU A 115 11.48 11.03 1.86
CA GLU A 115 11.60 11.96 0.73
C GLU A 115 10.37 11.92 -0.22
N LEU A 116 9.33 11.14 0.11
CA LEU A 116 8.18 10.96 -0.78
C LEU A 116 7.50 12.29 -1.17
N PRO A 117 7.26 13.26 -0.25
CA PRO A 117 6.69 14.54 -0.65
C PRO A 117 7.55 15.32 -1.65
N GLY A 118 8.88 15.25 -1.52
CA GLY A 118 9.80 15.89 -2.46
C GLY A 118 9.78 15.26 -3.86
N LEU A 119 9.52 13.94 -3.95
CA LEU A 119 9.43 13.24 -5.23
C LEU A 119 8.17 13.61 -6.03
N VAL A 120 7.07 13.91 -5.35
CA VAL A 120 5.80 14.28 -5.99
C VAL A 120 5.64 15.78 -6.17
N GLY A 121 6.40 16.61 -5.44
CA GLY A 121 6.29 18.08 -5.52
C GLY A 121 4.87 18.56 -5.24
N ASP A 122 4.39 19.50 -6.07
CA ASP A 122 3.07 20.12 -5.94
C ASP A 122 1.93 19.31 -6.58
N ALA A 123 2.19 18.08 -7.02
CA ALA A 123 1.17 17.26 -7.65
C ALA A 123 -0.01 16.98 -6.70
N ASP A 124 -1.23 17.01 -7.26
CA ASP A 124 -2.46 16.68 -6.51
C ASP A 124 -2.64 15.17 -6.39
N ILE A 125 -1.78 14.54 -5.60
CA ILE A 125 -1.79 13.11 -5.31
C ILE A 125 -1.74 12.88 -3.80
N ALA A 126 -2.52 11.93 -3.30
CA ALA A 126 -2.53 11.57 -1.89
C ALA A 126 -1.28 10.76 -1.53
N LEU A 127 -0.72 10.99 -0.34
CA LEU A 127 0.47 10.31 0.16
C LEU A 127 0.16 9.54 1.44
N ALA A 128 0.57 8.28 1.46
CA ALA A 128 0.37 7.41 2.62
C ALA A 128 1.63 6.61 2.95
N PRO A 129 2.21 6.78 4.14
CA PRO A 129 3.23 5.89 4.63
C PRO A 129 2.62 4.61 5.19
N ILE A 130 3.32 3.48 5.02
CA ILE A 130 3.07 2.25 5.77
C ILE A 130 3.96 2.27 7.00
N VAL A 131 3.38 2.00 8.17
CA VAL A 131 4.08 2.03 9.46
C VAL A 131 3.73 0.81 10.30
N SER A 132 4.67 0.36 11.14
CA SER A 132 4.47 -0.73 12.10
C SER A 132 4.46 -0.24 13.57
N SER A 133 4.52 1.07 13.78
CA SER A 133 4.52 1.67 15.13
C SER A 133 4.20 3.15 15.11
N GLY A 134 3.73 3.70 16.25
CA GLY A 134 3.56 5.14 16.44
C GLY A 134 4.88 5.91 16.28
N ARG A 135 6.01 5.32 16.72
CA ARG A 135 7.34 5.94 16.55
C ARG A 135 7.68 6.16 15.07
N ALA A 136 7.40 5.18 14.22
CA ALA A 136 7.63 5.30 12.76
C ALA A 136 6.70 6.37 12.16
N ALA A 137 5.42 6.38 12.52
CA ALA A 137 4.47 7.41 12.10
C ALA A 137 4.98 8.82 12.47
N ARG A 138 5.32 9.05 13.73
CA ARG A 138 5.84 10.34 14.21
C ARG A 138 7.09 10.77 13.42
N LEU A 139 8.04 9.86 13.20
CA LEU A 139 9.29 10.19 12.51
C LEU A 139 9.03 10.68 11.08
N ILE A 140 8.19 9.95 10.33
CA ILE A 140 7.85 10.29 8.94
C ILE A 140 7.09 11.61 8.90
N LEU A 141 6.02 11.75 9.68
CA LEU A 141 5.17 12.94 9.67
C LEU A 141 5.92 14.20 10.10
N ARG A 142 6.80 14.10 11.10
CA ARG A 142 7.68 15.22 11.49
C ARG A 142 8.65 15.63 10.39
N ARG A 143 9.24 14.66 9.71
CA ARG A 143 10.14 14.93 8.58
C ARG A 143 9.40 15.64 7.46
N TRP A 144 8.23 15.11 7.06
CA TRP A 144 7.42 15.70 6.01
C TRP A 144 6.94 17.12 6.36
N ALA A 145 6.46 17.32 7.58
CA ALA A 145 6.01 18.63 8.03
C ALA A 145 7.15 19.66 8.03
N LYS A 146 8.36 19.27 8.53
CA LYS A 146 9.50 20.18 8.67
C LYS A 146 10.13 20.54 7.32
N GLU A 147 10.29 19.59 6.43
CA GLU A 147 11.11 19.79 5.21
C GLU A 147 10.28 20.11 3.98
N PHE A 148 9.04 19.64 3.94
CA PHE A 148 8.19 19.77 2.77
C PHE A 148 6.90 20.55 3.05
N SER A 149 6.67 21.03 4.29
CA SER A 149 5.41 21.67 4.70
C SER A 149 4.18 20.83 4.30
N ARG A 150 4.28 19.51 4.41
CA ARG A 150 3.25 18.55 4.01
C ARG A 150 3.09 17.47 5.08
N THR A 151 1.90 16.85 5.15
CA THR A 151 1.64 15.67 5.99
C THR A 151 1.05 14.54 5.15
N ALA A 152 0.80 13.37 5.77
CA ALA A 152 0.12 12.27 5.13
C ALA A 152 -1.37 12.60 4.91
N ASP A 153 -1.91 12.11 3.80
CA ASP A 153 -3.35 12.17 3.52
C ASP A 153 -4.11 11.00 4.18
N PHE A 154 -3.40 9.89 4.45
CA PHE A 154 -3.81 8.78 5.28
C PHE A 154 -2.59 7.96 5.70
N VAL A 155 -2.75 7.03 6.64
CA VAL A 155 -1.69 6.13 7.12
C VAL A 155 -2.17 4.69 7.08
N VAL A 156 -1.29 3.77 6.70
CA VAL A 156 -1.55 2.33 6.79
C VAL A 156 -0.68 1.74 7.90
N ILE A 157 -1.30 1.09 8.87
CA ILE A 157 -0.59 0.28 9.88
C ILE A 157 -0.47 -1.15 9.33
N GLU A 158 0.75 -1.66 9.30
CA GLU A 158 0.99 -3.05 8.93
C GLU A 158 1.44 -3.86 10.15
N GLY A 159 0.62 -4.83 10.53
CA GLY A 159 0.89 -5.76 11.64
C GLY A 159 1.76 -6.95 11.21
N CYS A 160 2.24 -7.70 12.19
CA CYS A 160 3.13 -8.85 11.97
C CYS A 160 2.50 -10.04 11.23
N ARG A 161 1.18 -10.04 11.04
CA ARG A 161 0.45 -11.05 10.25
C ARG A 161 0.24 -10.63 8.79
N ALA A 162 0.86 -9.54 8.36
CA ALA A 162 0.86 -9.17 6.95
C ALA A 162 1.76 -10.12 6.14
N GLY A 163 1.49 -10.23 4.84
CA GLY A 163 2.39 -10.85 3.89
C GLY A 163 3.36 -9.83 3.30
N GLY A 164 4.48 -10.29 2.75
CA GLY A 164 5.48 -9.43 2.13
C GLY A 164 6.55 -8.94 3.13
N HIS A 165 7.00 -7.70 2.97
CA HIS A 165 8.08 -7.12 3.80
C HIS A 165 7.55 -6.69 5.16
N LEU A 166 8.04 -7.32 6.22
CA LEU A 166 7.59 -7.04 7.59
C LEU A 166 8.52 -6.05 8.30
N GLY A 167 7.94 -5.04 8.94
CA GLY A 167 8.65 -4.02 9.72
C GLY A 167 8.98 -4.45 11.15
N PHE A 168 9.21 -5.75 11.40
CA PHE A 168 9.49 -6.33 12.71
C PHE A 168 10.78 -7.13 12.68
N ALA A 169 11.45 -7.24 13.83
CA ALA A 169 12.66 -8.05 13.94
C ALA A 169 12.30 -9.55 13.81
N GLU A 170 13.07 -10.29 13.03
CA GLU A 170 12.84 -11.72 12.83
C GLU A 170 12.76 -12.53 14.13
N PRO A 171 13.66 -12.34 15.15
CA PRO A 171 13.53 -13.08 16.40
C PRO A 171 12.19 -12.87 17.10
N ASP A 172 11.59 -11.67 16.99
CA ASP A 172 10.29 -11.36 17.58
C ASP A 172 9.15 -12.02 16.79
N LEU A 173 9.27 -12.03 15.45
CA LEU A 173 8.33 -12.74 14.56
C LEU A 173 8.30 -14.23 14.86
N LEU A 174 9.47 -14.86 14.93
CA LEU A 174 9.61 -16.31 15.21
C LEU A 174 9.16 -16.67 16.63
N ALA A 175 9.37 -15.80 17.59
CA ALA A 175 8.94 -15.98 18.98
C ALA A 175 7.47 -15.62 19.23
N GLY A 176 6.75 -15.06 18.22
CA GLY A 176 5.38 -14.57 18.39
C GLY A 176 5.26 -13.41 19.37
N LYS A 177 6.32 -12.59 19.51
CA LYS A 177 6.40 -11.47 20.45
C LYS A 177 6.14 -10.10 19.83
N CYS A 178 5.75 -10.08 18.54
CA CYS A 178 5.40 -8.83 17.90
C CYS A 178 4.10 -8.25 18.46
N PRO A 179 4.01 -6.92 18.59
CA PRO A 179 2.78 -6.27 19.01
C PRO A 179 1.65 -6.55 18.02
N THR A 180 0.45 -6.70 18.54
CA THR A 180 -0.78 -6.87 17.76
C THR A 180 -1.22 -5.54 17.15
N LEU A 181 -2.12 -5.60 16.17
CA LEU A 181 -2.72 -4.37 15.60
C LEU A 181 -3.47 -3.56 16.66
N GLU A 182 -4.10 -4.24 17.63
CA GLU A 182 -4.80 -3.64 18.74
C GLU A 182 -3.86 -2.82 19.67
N GLU A 183 -2.62 -3.27 19.80
CA GLU A 183 -1.59 -2.57 20.58
C GLU A 183 -0.94 -1.42 19.80
N ILE A 184 -0.80 -1.56 18.47
CA ILE A 184 -0.16 -0.54 17.62
C ILE A 184 -1.11 0.63 17.32
N LEU A 185 -2.38 0.34 17.02
CA LEU A 185 -3.35 1.32 16.52
C LEU A 185 -3.52 2.55 17.43
N PRO A 186 -3.72 2.42 18.75
CA PRO A 186 -3.86 3.59 19.63
C PRO A 186 -2.63 4.52 19.60
N GLY A 187 -1.44 3.93 19.53
CA GLY A 187 -0.19 4.68 19.44
C GLY A 187 -0.06 5.48 18.14
N VAL A 188 -0.47 4.91 17.01
CA VAL A 188 -0.45 5.63 15.71
C VAL A 188 -1.51 6.72 15.70
N LEU A 189 -2.73 6.46 16.19
CA LEU A 189 -3.79 7.46 16.29
C LEU A 189 -3.36 8.67 17.13
N ALA A 190 -2.65 8.44 18.24
CA ALA A 190 -2.11 9.51 19.05
C ALA A 190 -1.05 10.35 18.32
N GLU A 191 -0.22 9.72 17.51
CA GLU A 191 0.85 10.40 16.78
C GLU A 191 0.38 11.17 15.54
N VAL A 192 -0.73 10.80 14.89
CA VAL A 192 -1.26 11.55 13.75
C VAL A 192 -2.02 12.80 14.17
N LYS A 193 -2.64 12.80 15.36
CA LYS A 193 -3.52 13.88 15.83
C LYS A 193 -2.89 15.28 15.87
N PRO A 194 -1.63 15.47 16.31
CA PRO A 194 -0.98 16.78 16.22
C PRO A 194 -0.85 17.31 14.79
N PHE A 195 -0.64 16.42 13.82
CA PHE A 195 -0.50 16.81 12.41
C PHE A 195 -1.85 17.12 11.78
N GLU A 196 -2.92 16.43 12.16
CA GLU A 196 -4.30 16.81 11.77
C GLU A 196 -4.61 18.25 12.20
N GLN A 197 -4.25 18.61 13.43
CA GLN A 197 -4.43 19.96 13.95
C GLN A 197 -3.56 20.99 13.23
N GLN A 198 -2.29 20.65 12.98
CA GLN A 198 -1.34 21.53 12.30
C GLN A 198 -1.74 21.82 10.86
N PHE A 199 -2.24 20.81 10.13
CA PHE A 199 -2.54 20.91 8.70
C PHE A 199 -4.03 21.12 8.39
N GLY A 200 -4.89 21.08 9.40
CA GLY A 200 -6.32 21.38 9.30
C GLY A 200 -7.15 20.34 8.55
N HIS A 201 -6.68 19.10 8.45
CA HIS A 201 -7.44 18.00 7.85
C HIS A 201 -7.22 16.68 8.58
N ALA A 202 -8.21 15.77 8.48
CA ALA A 202 -8.11 14.43 9.05
C ALA A 202 -7.03 13.60 8.32
N ILE A 203 -6.35 12.73 9.06
CA ILE A 203 -5.41 11.73 8.56
C ILE A 203 -5.97 10.34 8.89
N PRO A 204 -6.85 9.77 8.04
CA PRO A 204 -7.44 8.45 8.29
C PRO A 204 -6.38 7.39 8.46
N VAL A 205 -6.56 6.51 9.46
CA VAL A 205 -5.64 5.40 9.74
C VAL A 205 -6.31 4.08 9.37
N PHE A 206 -5.70 3.33 8.48
CA PHE A 206 -6.13 2.01 8.06
C PHE A 206 -5.24 0.93 8.69
N VAL A 207 -5.79 -0.24 8.97
CA VAL A 207 -5.04 -1.37 9.52
C VAL A 207 -4.94 -2.52 8.52
N ALA A 208 -3.77 -3.16 8.45
CA ALA A 208 -3.43 -4.25 7.56
C ALA A 208 -2.70 -5.38 8.31
N GLY A 209 -2.84 -6.61 7.82
CA GLY A 209 -2.14 -7.77 8.38
C GLY A 209 -2.98 -8.55 9.37
N GLY A 210 -3.61 -9.62 8.88
CA GLY A 210 -4.49 -10.46 9.69
C GLY A 210 -5.94 -9.99 9.75
N VAL A 211 -6.34 -9.04 8.91
CA VAL A 211 -7.73 -8.67 8.69
C VAL A 211 -8.33 -9.56 7.61
N TRP A 212 -9.42 -10.22 7.89
CA TRP A 212 -9.99 -11.22 6.99
C TRP A 212 -11.41 -10.94 6.55
N ASP A 213 -12.26 -10.41 7.43
CA ASP A 213 -13.69 -10.24 7.17
C ASP A 213 -14.26 -8.95 7.78
N GLY A 214 -15.59 -8.81 7.66
CA GLY A 214 -16.32 -7.65 8.20
C GLY A 214 -16.31 -7.58 9.73
N ALA A 215 -16.16 -8.70 10.44
CA ALA A 215 -16.05 -8.70 11.91
C ALA A 215 -14.72 -8.08 12.35
N ASP A 216 -13.62 -8.44 11.68
CA ASP A 216 -12.33 -7.80 11.90
C ASP A 216 -12.39 -6.30 11.62
N MET A 217 -12.97 -5.91 10.47
CA MET A 217 -13.15 -4.51 10.11
C MET A 217 -13.95 -3.75 11.18
N ALA A 218 -15.08 -4.32 11.63
CA ALA A 218 -15.92 -3.71 12.66
C ALA A 218 -15.17 -3.56 14.00
N ARG A 219 -14.32 -4.54 14.35
CA ARG A 219 -13.48 -4.50 15.55
C ARG A 219 -12.52 -3.31 15.52
N PHE A 220 -11.75 -3.16 14.44
CA PHE A 220 -10.76 -2.08 14.34
C PHE A 220 -11.42 -0.71 14.15
N THR A 221 -12.57 -0.63 13.46
CA THR A 221 -13.32 0.62 13.34
C THR A 221 -13.83 1.10 14.70
N LYS A 222 -14.28 0.19 15.59
CA LYS A 222 -14.66 0.54 16.98
C LYS A 222 -13.47 1.07 17.80
N MET A 223 -12.25 0.68 17.43
CA MET A 223 -11.01 1.18 18.07
C MET A 223 -10.50 2.50 17.45
N GLY A 224 -11.17 3.02 16.43
CA GLY A 224 -10.83 4.31 15.80
C GLY A 224 -10.12 4.20 14.45
N ALA A 225 -9.91 3.00 13.90
CA ALA A 225 -9.45 2.87 12.53
C ALA A 225 -10.49 3.40 11.54
N ALA A 226 -10.04 4.07 10.49
CA ALA A 226 -10.90 4.58 9.44
C ALA A 226 -11.41 3.48 8.49
N GLY A 227 -10.68 2.37 8.42
CA GLY A 227 -10.98 1.22 7.59
C GLY A 227 -9.85 0.20 7.65
N VAL A 228 -9.79 -0.68 6.67
CA VAL A 228 -8.86 -1.79 6.62
C VAL A 228 -8.16 -1.91 5.27
N GLN A 229 -6.95 -2.49 5.28
CA GLN A 229 -6.29 -2.95 4.06
C GLN A 229 -6.25 -4.47 4.02
N LEU A 230 -6.66 -5.04 2.90
CA LEU A 230 -6.70 -6.46 2.62
C LEU A 230 -5.84 -6.77 1.39
N ALA A 231 -5.17 -7.92 1.38
CA ALA A 231 -4.37 -8.37 0.25
C ALA A 231 -4.72 -9.80 -0.17
N THR A 232 -4.45 -10.78 0.67
CA THR A 232 -4.55 -12.22 0.37
C THR A 232 -5.93 -12.62 -0.17
N ARG A 233 -7.02 -12.07 0.36
CA ARG A 233 -8.38 -12.38 -0.12
C ARG A 233 -8.62 -11.99 -1.58
N PHE A 234 -7.95 -10.97 -2.06
CA PHE A 234 -8.09 -10.51 -3.44
C PHE A 234 -7.33 -11.38 -4.44
N ILE A 235 -6.35 -12.19 -3.98
CA ILE A 235 -5.53 -13.01 -4.89
C ILE A 235 -6.38 -14.09 -5.58
N ALA A 236 -7.35 -14.67 -4.87
CA ALA A 236 -8.20 -15.74 -5.37
C ALA A 236 -9.39 -15.25 -6.22
N THR A 237 -9.48 -13.95 -6.50
CA THR A 237 -10.55 -13.39 -7.33
C THR A 237 -10.24 -13.54 -8.83
N GLU A 238 -11.27 -13.47 -9.65
CA GLU A 238 -11.13 -13.49 -11.11
C GLU A 238 -10.36 -12.28 -11.63
N GLU A 239 -10.58 -11.12 -11.01
CA GLU A 239 -9.97 -9.84 -11.37
C GLU A 239 -8.49 -9.73 -11.02
N CYS A 240 -7.98 -10.59 -10.15
CA CYS A 240 -6.56 -10.62 -9.82
C CYS A 240 -5.72 -10.96 -11.06
N ASP A 241 -4.69 -10.12 -11.30
CA ASP A 241 -3.84 -10.21 -12.49
C ASP A 241 -2.82 -11.37 -12.46
N ALA A 242 -2.73 -12.10 -11.33
CA ALA A 242 -1.88 -13.27 -11.20
C ALA A 242 -2.32 -14.42 -12.13
N SER A 243 -1.37 -15.27 -12.51
CA SER A 243 -1.68 -16.48 -13.31
C SER A 243 -2.59 -17.43 -12.53
N GLN A 244 -3.38 -18.24 -13.23
CA GLN A 244 -4.24 -19.24 -12.58
C GLN A 244 -3.41 -20.22 -11.74
N THR A 245 -2.25 -20.64 -12.21
CA THR A 245 -1.35 -21.52 -11.47
C THR A 245 -0.94 -20.90 -10.11
N TYR A 246 -0.68 -19.59 -10.07
CA TYR A 246 -0.36 -18.91 -8.81
C TYR A 246 -1.55 -18.92 -7.85
N LYS A 247 -2.76 -18.65 -8.36
CA LYS A 247 -4.00 -18.71 -7.57
C LYS A 247 -4.25 -20.10 -7.04
N ASP A 248 -4.06 -21.13 -7.86
CA ASP A 248 -4.27 -22.55 -7.48
C ASP A 248 -3.30 -22.98 -6.36
N VAL A 249 -2.02 -22.57 -6.43
CA VAL A 249 -1.04 -22.83 -5.36
C VAL A 249 -1.48 -22.18 -4.05
N LEU A 250 -1.96 -20.95 -4.09
CA LEU A 250 -2.43 -20.25 -2.90
C LEU A 250 -3.70 -20.85 -2.31
N LEU A 251 -4.63 -21.30 -3.16
CA LEU A 251 -5.85 -21.96 -2.71
C LEU A 251 -5.58 -23.34 -2.09
N ALA A 252 -4.52 -24.03 -2.52
CA ALA A 252 -4.11 -25.31 -1.97
C ALA A 252 -3.24 -25.15 -0.71
N ALA A 253 -2.67 -23.97 -0.45
CA ALA A 253 -1.76 -23.72 0.65
C ALA A 253 -2.45 -23.82 2.01
N LYS A 254 -1.71 -24.32 2.99
CA LYS A 254 -2.13 -24.46 4.38
C LYS A 254 -1.33 -23.52 5.27
N ALA A 255 -1.75 -23.37 6.52
CA ALA A 255 -1.09 -22.48 7.48
C ALA A 255 0.41 -22.81 7.68
N GLU A 256 0.77 -24.10 7.64
CA GLU A 256 2.15 -24.57 7.76
C GLU A 256 3.04 -24.24 6.54
N ASP A 257 2.45 -23.87 5.41
CA ASP A 257 3.19 -23.45 4.21
C ASP A 257 3.62 -21.99 4.29
N VAL A 258 3.04 -21.21 5.21
CA VAL A 258 3.42 -19.81 5.43
C VAL A 258 4.74 -19.76 6.20
N ARG A 259 5.76 -19.15 5.60
CA ARG A 259 7.12 -19.09 6.17
C ARG A 259 7.68 -17.69 6.13
N ILE A 260 8.54 -17.39 7.11
CA ILE A 260 9.42 -16.23 7.05
C ILE A 260 10.63 -16.61 6.20
N ILE A 261 10.92 -15.79 5.19
CA ILE A 261 12.06 -15.99 4.31
C ILE A 261 12.92 -14.73 4.31
N HIS A 262 14.23 -14.90 4.14
CA HIS A 262 15.16 -13.81 3.92
C HIS A 262 15.25 -13.53 2.42
N LEU A 263 14.66 -12.42 1.99
CA LEU A 263 14.83 -11.93 0.63
C LEU A 263 15.87 -10.81 0.61
N SER A 264 16.89 -10.98 -0.20
CA SER A 264 17.79 -9.88 -0.53
C SER A 264 17.06 -8.91 -1.47
N LEU A 265 16.74 -7.71 -1.00
CA LEU A 265 16.12 -6.66 -1.81
C LEU A 265 17.00 -6.21 -3.00
N ILE A 266 18.28 -6.60 -3.00
CA ILE A 266 19.22 -6.32 -4.11
C ILE A 266 18.86 -7.13 -5.37
N HIS A 267 18.10 -8.22 -5.22
CA HIS A 267 17.75 -9.12 -6.31
C HIS A 267 16.27 -9.00 -6.75
N ILE A 268 15.53 -8.05 -6.18
CA ILE A 268 14.14 -7.78 -6.55
C ILE A 268 14.08 -6.59 -7.52
#